data_4f80cfd11dada3b5cec9d79649419d4c
#
_entry.id   4f80cfd11dada3b5cec9d79649419d4c
#
_cell.length_a   1.000
_cell.length_b   1.000
_cell.length_c   1.000
_cell.angle_alpha   90.00
_cell.angle_beta   90.00
_cell.angle_gamma   90.00
#
_symmetry.space_group_name_H-M   'P 1'
#
loop_
_entity.id
_entity.type
_entity.pdbx_description
1 polymer ?
#
loop_
_entity_poly.entity_id
_entity_poly.type
_entity_poly.pdbx_seq_one_letter_code
_entity_poly.pdbx_strand_id
1 'polypeptide(L)'
;MRLNCFILTVLLAVSCHGTAGTDMPEWRWPDKEEPAFVEPYPAITNLGWTNVTGAYSTLPEGIGIYRSPETLDGNKVIAYIAVADLSKVAWDVRSIDDPTIQGTTDPLKTPAEYYKETSAPVIVNGGYFFAEGGKRYNASVAVSGGRTYGVNINYASKDWVTMYYPTRGVFYEKDGARQTGWTYWSGGAKHYLYDAPARNSWSKDPLPVPDASFPVTAVDFAPETAIGGGPVLLKGGKVENTWEAEMFYGDGADDKMPEARHPRTAIGVTKDGLLILFVCEGRGMTDGVAGMTFAEEAAALQSLGCVEALNLDGGGSSCLLVEGKETIKVSDGSQRAVGSVVLLKKR
;
A
#
# COMPACT_ATOMS: atom_id res chain seq x y z
N MET A 1 10.22 -35.51 48.31
CA MET A 1 11.36 -35.10 49.16
C MET A 1 11.84 -33.76 48.63
N ARG A 2 11.52 -32.69 49.38
CA ARG A 2 11.87 -31.31 49.03
C ARG A 2 13.21 -30.99 49.69
N LEU A 3 14.14 -30.43 48.91
CA LEU A 3 15.40 -29.90 49.46
C LEU A 3 15.41 -28.39 49.21
N ASN A 4 15.15 -27.64 50.29
CA ASN A 4 15.31 -26.19 50.33
C ASN A 4 16.79 -25.87 50.57
N CYS A 5 17.39 -25.06 49.73
CA CYS A 5 18.70 -24.48 49.95
C CYS A 5 18.53 -23.06 50.49
N PHE A 6 18.80 -22.85 51.76
CA PHE A 6 18.89 -21.55 52.42
C PHE A 6 20.29 -20.99 52.19
N ILE A 7 20.39 -19.81 51.58
CA ILE A 7 21.63 -19.03 51.56
C ILE A 7 21.61 -18.07 52.75
N LEU A 8 22.52 -18.30 53.66
CA LEU A 8 22.73 -17.49 54.87
C LEU A 8 23.64 -16.30 54.51
N THR A 9 23.10 -15.09 54.55
CA THR A 9 23.90 -13.86 54.36
C THR A 9 24.49 -13.47 55.73
N VAL A 10 25.80 -13.56 55.89
CA VAL A 10 26.51 -13.07 57.07
C VAL A 10 26.83 -11.60 56.89
N LEU A 11 26.22 -10.74 57.69
CA LEU A 11 26.61 -9.34 57.84
C LEU A 11 27.77 -9.25 58.80
N LEU A 12 28.95 -8.92 58.30
CA LEU A 12 30.10 -8.50 59.15
C LEU A 12 30.07 -6.96 59.25
N ALA A 13 29.67 -6.45 60.40
CA ALA A 13 29.84 -5.05 60.74
C ALA A 13 31.28 -4.84 61.25
N VAL A 14 32.11 -4.20 60.46
CA VAL A 14 33.40 -3.69 60.90
C VAL A 14 33.27 -2.20 61.20
N SER A 15 33.28 -1.86 62.48
CA SER A 15 33.40 -0.47 62.97
C SER A 15 34.88 -0.07 62.92
N CYS A 16 35.27 0.81 62.01
CA CYS A 16 36.53 1.51 62.09
C CYS A 16 36.26 3.01 62.21
N HIS A 17 36.60 3.57 63.39
CA HIS A 17 36.79 4.99 63.57
C HIS A 17 38.18 5.36 63.00
N GLY A 18 38.21 6.24 62.01
CA GLY A 18 39.45 6.77 61.45
C GLY A 18 39.16 7.98 60.56
N THR A 19 39.45 9.13 61.08
CA THR A 19 39.46 10.44 60.41
C THR A 19 40.51 10.43 59.30
N ALA A 20 40.11 10.71 58.09
CA ALA A 20 40.86 11.50 57.10
C ALA A 20 40.02 11.59 55.83
N GLY A 21 39.66 12.79 55.45
CA GLY A 21 38.99 13.02 54.17
C GLY A 21 39.91 12.65 53.00
N THR A 22 39.44 11.72 52.21
CA THR A 22 39.88 11.61 50.84
C THR A 22 38.59 11.67 50.01
N ASP A 23 38.36 12.79 49.41
CA ASP A 23 37.39 12.94 48.30
C ASP A 23 37.81 11.92 47.24
N MET A 24 37.28 10.74 47.32
CA MET A 24 37.31 9.84 46.16
C MET A 24 36.40 10.45 45.11
N PRO A 25 36.89 10.72 43.91
CA PRO A 25 36.02 11.21 42.84
C PRO A 25 34.92 10.20 42.63
N GLU A 26 33.65 10.65 42.72
CA GLU A 26 32.48 9.85 42.41
C GLU A 26 32.62 9.35 40.97
N TRP A 27 32.91 8.05 40.82
CA TRP A 27 33.02 7.46 39.48
C TRP A 27 31.64 7.46 38.83
N ARG A 28 31.39 8.41 37.96
CA ARG A 28 30.21 8.42 37.06
C ARG A 28 30.62 7.70 35.78
N TRP A 29 29.83 6.70 35.42
CA TRP A 29 29.91 6.15 34.09
C TRP A 29 29.64 7.32 33.15
N PRO A 30 30.44 7.51 32.08
CA PRO A 30 30.09 8.46 31.06
C PRO A 30 28.70 8.09 30.56
N ASP A 31 27.77 9.05 30.58
CA ASP A 31 26.46 8.90 29.97
C ASP A 31 26.72 8.37 28.56
N LYS A 32 26.16 7.19 28.26
CA LYS A 32 26.17 6.72 26.88
C LYS A 32 25.36 7.75 26.12
N GLU A 33 26.04 8.62 25.38
CA GLU A 33 25.38 9.43 24.38
C GLU A 33 24.66 8.46 23.46
N GLU A 34 23.33 8.44 23.53
CA GLU A 34 22.55 7.72 22.51
C GLU A 34 22.93 8.35 21.17
N PRO A 35 23.26 7.54 20.16
CA PRO A 35 23.59 8.08 18.84
C PRO A 35 22.44 8.96 18.38
N ALA A 36 22.76 10.18 17.95
CA ALA A 36 21.77 11.12 17.46
C ALA A 36 20.92 10.43 16.39
N PHE A 37 19.58 10.56 16.50
CA PHE A 37 18.67 10.02 15.50
C PHE A 37 19.04 10.55 14.11
N VAL A 38 19.33 9.67 13.18
CA VAL A 38 19.59 10.01 11.78
C VAL A 38 18.32 9.69 11.01
N GLU A 39 17.72 10.72 10.40
CA GLU A 39 16.56 10.55 9.53
C GLU A 39 16.91 9.68 8.31
N PRO A 40 16.28 8.48 8.14
CA PRO A 40 16.65 7.57 7.07
C PRO A 40 16.23 8.08 5.67
N TYR A 41 15.19 8.90 5.58
CA TYR A 41 14.66 9.41 4.32
C TYR A 41 14.46 10.93 4.34
N PRO A 42 15.55 11.72 4.40
CA PRO A 42 15.47 13.18 4.59
C PRO A 42 14.76 13.90 3.43
N ALA A 43 14.74 13.34 2.23
CA ALA A 43 13.97 13.89 1.12
C ALA A 43 12.47 13.99 1.43
N ILE A 44 11.92 13.07 2.21
CA ILE A 44 10.50 13.04 2.61
C ILE A 44 10.23 14.08 3.68
N THR A 45 11.06 14.19 4.71
CA THR A 45 10.89 15.20 5.77
C THR A 45 11.09 16.62 5.26
N ASN A 46 11.96 16.83 4.26
CA ASN A 46 12.12 18.12 3.59
C ASN A 46 10.85 18.59 2.84
N LEU A 47 9.93 17.68 2.52
CA LEU A 47 8.60 18.00 1.97
C LEU A 47 7.56 18.31 3.06
N GLY A 48 7.96 18.37 4.33
CA GLY A 48 7.09 18.63 5.47
C GLY A 48 6.39 17.40 6.06
N TRP A 49 6.69 16.19 5.56
CA TRP A 49 6.21 14.97 6.17
C TRP A 49 6.91 14.71 7.50
N THR A 50 6.15 14.30 8.50
CA THR A 50 6.68 14.02 9.84
C THR A 50 6.99 12.53 9.98
N ASN A 51 8.22 12.20 10.34
CA ASN A 51 8.59 10.84 10.69
C ASN A 51 7.90 10.42 12.00
N VAL A 52 7.07 9.40 11.93
CA VAL A 52 6.34 8.82 13.07
C VAL A 52 6.73 7.37 13.34
N THR A 53 7.82 6.90 12.75
CA THR A 53 8.32 5.51 12.89
C THR A 53 8.53 5.14 14.35
N GLY A 54 9.00 6.07 15.18
CA GLY A 54 9.21 5.86 16.62
C GLY A 54 7.94 5.56 17.44
N ALA A 55 6.74 5.73 16.87
CA ALA A 55 5.49 5.31 17.52
C ALA A 55 5.26 3.79 17.45
N TYR A 56 6.10 3.05 16.72
CA TYR A 56 6.03 1.62 16.48
C TYR A 56 7.31 0.94 16.99
N SER A 57 7.16 -0.21 17.64
CA SER A 57 8.26 -0.80 18.44
C SER A 57 9.01 -1.92 17.74
N THR A 58 8.43 -2.52 16.70
CA THR A 58 8.96 -3.77 16.09
C THR A 58 9.18 -3.69 14.59
N LEU A 59 9.12 -2.48 14.02
CA LEU A 59 9.33 -2.29 12.58
C LEU A 59 10.74 -2.77 12.18
N PRO A 60 10.85 -3.56 11.11
CA PRO A 60 12.16 -3.93 10.57
C PRO A 60 12.93 -2.70 10.10
N GLU A 61 14.24 -2.76 10.19
CA GLU A 61 15.11 -1.80 9.50
C GLU A 61 14.74 -1.76 8.00
N GLY A 62 14.72 -0.55 7.43
CA GLY A 62 14.29 -0.33 6.04
C GLY A 62 12.83 0.06 5.89
N ILE A 63 12.03 0.08 6.97
CA ILE A 63 10.67 0.63 6.95
C ILE A 63 10.63 1.94 7.74
N GLY A 64 10.14 3.00 7.09
CA GLY A 64 9.82 4.28 7.72
C GLY A 64 8.33 4.61 7.55
N ILE A 65 7.72 5.17 8.59
CA ILE A 65 6.32 5.61 8.57
C ILE A 65 6.28 7.12 8.72
N TYR A 66 5.55 7.78 7.82
CA TYR A 66 5.46 9.24 7.78
C TYR A 66 4.00 9.67 7.72
N ARG A 67 3.72 10.77 8.41
CA ARG A 67 2.44 11.48 8.35
C ARG A 67 2.59 12.73 7.51
N SER A 68 1.58 13.04 6.69
CA SER A 68 1.54 14.24 5.86
C SER A 68 1.60 15.53 6.70
N PRO A 69 2.03 16.67 6.11
CA PRO A 69 1.71 17.99 6.65
C PRO A 69 0.18 18.15 6.75
N GLU A 70 -0.27 19.21 7.45
CA GLU A 70 -1.71 19.46 7.65
C GLU A 70 -2.43 19.78 6.34
N THR A 71 -1.71 20.33 5.37
CA THR A 71 -2.24 20.65 4.05
C THR A 71 -1.30 20.14 2.96
N LEU A 72 -1.88 19.61 1.88
CA LEU A 72 -1.20 19.34 0.62
C LEU A 72 -1.95 20.12 -0.46
N ASP A 73 -1.22 20.91 -1.24
CA ASP A 73 -1.78 21.76 -2.29
C ASP A 73 -2.96 22.63 -1.82
N GLY A 74 -2.82 23.20 -0.61
CA GLY A 74 -3.84 24.05 0.03
C GLY A 74 -5.06 23.33 0.62
N ASN A 75 -5.19 22.03 0.44
CA ASN A 75 -6.28 21.23 0.99
C ASN A 75 -5.88 20.56 2.30
N LYS A 76 -6.77 20.55 3.29
CA LYS A 76 -6.56 19.84 4.55
C LYS A 76 -6.53 18.34 4.30
N VAL A 77 -5.45 17.69 4.70
CA VAL A 77 -5.20 16.27 4.44
C VAL A 77 -4.70 15.58 5.70
N ILE A 78 -5.13 14.36 5.91
CA ILE A 78 -4.50 13.39 6.79
C ILE A 78 -4.12 12.21 5.91
N ALA A 79 -2.81 12.07 5.66
CA ALA A 79 -2.28 10.95 4.90
C ALA A 79 -1.09 10.33 5.63
N TYR A 80 -0.88 9.05 5.38
CA TYR A 80 0.28 8.31 5.87
C TYR A 80 0.94 7.57 4.72
N ILE A 81 2.25 7.46 4.79
CA ILE A 81 3.03 6.60 3.92
C ILE A 81 3.89 5.63 4.73
N ALA A 82 4.00 4.42 4.21
CA ALA A 82 5.06 3.51 4.59
C ALA A 82 6.11 3.52 3.46
N VAL A 83 7.33 3.86 3.81
CA VAL A 83 8.49 3.84 2.91
C VAL A 83 9.27 2.58 3.17
N ALA A 84 9.59 1.81 2.14
CA ALA A 84 10.31 0.55 2.28
C ALA A 84 11.54 0.48 1.37
N ASP A 85 12.69 0.28 2.00
CA ASP A 85 13.92 -0.10 1.31
C ASP A 85 13.88 -1.61 1.00
N LEU A 86 13.59 -1.93 -0.24
CA LEU A 86 13.45 -3.32 -0.68
C LEU A 86 14.77 -4.09 -0.76
N SER A 87 15.90 -3.47 -0.45
CA SER A 87 17.14 -4.22 -0.18
C SER A 87 17.11 -4.91 1.19
N LYS A 88 16.32 -4.40 2.14
CA LYS A 88 16.21 -4.85 3.54
C LYS A 88 14.93 -5.62 3.84
N VAL A 89 13.84 -5.25 3.18
CA VAL A 89 12.51 -5.87 3.35
C VAL A 89 11.96 -6.34 2.02
N ALA A 90 10.87 -7.10 2.04
CA ALA A 90 10.16 -7.52 0.84
C ALA A 90 8.71 -7.06 0.90
N TRP A 91 8.11 -6.86 -0.27
CA TRP A 91 6.67 -6.70 -0.39
C TRP A 91 6.02 -7.97 -0.94
N ASP A 92 4.75 -8.17 -0.66
CA ASP A 92 3.99 -9.33 -1.11
C ASP A 92 2.49 -9.00 -1.18
N VAL A 93 1.71 -9.89 -1.76
CA VAL A 93 0.26 -9.76 -1.89
C VAL A 93 -0.41 -10.95 -1.19
N ARG A 94 -1.53 -10.70 -0.52
CA ARG A 94 -2.47 -11.73 -0.09
C ARG A 94 -3.83 -11.43 -0.69
N SER A 95 -4.53 -12.48 -1.11
CA SER A 95 -5.78 -12.34 -1.84
C SER A 95 -6.66 -13.56 -1.69
N ILE A 96 -7.98 -13.39 -1.90
CA ILE A 96 -8.88 -14.50 -2.20
C ILE A 96 -8.43 -15.16 -3.52
N ASP A 97 -8.75 -16.44 -3.68
CA ASP A 97 -8.32 -17.25 -4.84
C ASP A 97 -9.40 -17.26 -5.94
N ASP A 98 -9.34 -16.27 -6.83
CA ASP A 98 -10.25 -16.15 -7.99
C ASP A 98 -9.46 -15.74 -9.26
N PRO A 99 -8.60 -16.63 -9.78
CA PRO A 99 -7.70 -16.31 -10.90
C PRO A 99 -8.39 -16.17 -12.26
N THR A 100 -9.70 -16.41 -12.34
CA THR A 100 -10.43 -16.45 -13.62
C THR A 100 -11.76 -15.69 -13.61
N ILE A 101 -12.01 -14.86 -12.59
CA ILE A 101 -13.25 -14.08 -12.41
C ILE A 101 -14.51 -14.98 -12.44
N GLN A 102 -14.41 -16.20 -11.92
CA GLN A 102 -15.57 -17.09 -11.76
C GLN A 102 -16.17 -17.02 -10.37
N GLY A 103 -15.52 -16.30 -9.49
CA GLY A 103 -15.88 -16.12 -8.10
C GLY A 103 -15.54 -17.33 -7.23
N THR A 104 -15.14 -17.03 -6.02
CA THR A 104 -14.79 -18.00 -4.98
C THR A 104 -15.77 -17.91 -3.81
N THR A 105 -15.80 -18.96 -2.98
CA THR A 105 -16.47 -18.96 -1.68
C THR A 105 -15.54 -18.51 -0.54
N ASP A 106 -14.28 -18.22 -0.84
CA ASP A 106 -13.33 -17.71 0.13
C ASP A 106 -13.88 -16.42 0.78
N PRO A 107 -13.78 -16.28 2.11
CA PRO A 107 -14.28 -15.09 2.77
C PRO A 107 -13.39 -13.89 2.44
N LEU A 108 -14.01 -12.72 2.22
CA LEU A 108 -13.29 -11.45 2.32
C LEU A 108 -12.80 -11.28 3.77
N LYS A 109 -11.65 -10.62 3.93
CA LYS A 109 -11.01 -10.40 5.22
C LYS A 109 -10.67 -8.93 5.41
N THR A 110 -10.80 -8.45 6.62
CA THR A 110 -10.31 -7.13 7.00
C THR A 110 -8.77 -7.10 6.98
N PRO A 111 -8.14 -5.95 6.77
CA PRO A 111 -6.69 -5.80 6.95
C PRO A 111 -6.19 -6.33 8.31
N ALA A 112 -6.97 -6.18 9.38
CA ALA A 112 -6.65 -6.72 10.70
C ALA A 112 -6.68 -8.26 10.75
N GLU A 113 -7.56 -8.92 9.99
CA GLU A 113 -7.57 -10.39 9.87
C GLU A 113 -6.36 -10.87 9.07
N TYR A 114 -5.98 -10.19 7.98
CA TYR A 114 -4.73 -10.46 7.27
C TYR A 114 -3.51 -10.24 8.17
N TYR A 115 -3.53 -9.22 9.03
CA TYR A 115 -2.45 -9.02 10.02
C TYR A 115 -2.33 -10.19 11.00
N LYS A 116 -3.46 -10.69 11.53
CA LYS A 116 -3.45 -11.87 12.42
C LYS A 116 -2.89 -13.12 11.75
N GLU A 117 -3.11 -13.28 10.46
CA GLU A 117 -2.63 -14.45 9.69
C GLU A 117 -1.16 -14.35 9.30
N THR A 118 -0.68 -13.14 9.01
CA THR A 118 0.65 -12.94 8.40
C THR A 118 1.67 -12.37 9.38
N SER A 119 1.22 -11.66 10.42
CA SER A 119 2.05 -10.85 11.31
C SER A 119 2.94 -9.84 10.55
N ALA A 120 2.51 -9.43 9.35
CA ALA A 120 3.25 -8.49 8.54
C ALA A 120 3.28 -7.10 9.21
N PRO A 121 4.45 -6.46 9.39
CA PRO A 121 4.56 -5.20 10.12
C PRO A 121 3.78 -4.04 9.48
N VAL A 122 3.56 -4.10 8.16
CA VAL A 122 2.75 -3.12 7.42
C VAL A 122 1.82 -3.85 6.47
N ILE A 123 0.54 -3.46 6.48
CA ILE A 123 -0.49 -3.96 5.56
C ILE A 123 -1.31 -2.78 5.06
N VAL A 124 -1.55 -2.74 3.75
CA VAL A 124 -2.50 -1.80 3.12
C VAL A 124 -3.51 -2.58 2.28
N ASN A 125 -4.75 -2.10 2.16
CA ASN A 125 -5.73 -2.72 1.27
C ASN A 125 -5.22 -2.77 -0.17
N GLY A 126 -5.66 -3.78 -0.92
CA GLY A 126 -5.24 -4.03 -2.30
C GLY A 126 -6.19 -3.45 -3.35
N GLY A 127 -6.36 -4.19 -4.44
CA GLY A 127 -7.17 -3.78 -5.58
C GLY A 127 -8.67 -4.00 -5.41
N TYR A 128 -9.41 -3.71 -6.47
CA TYR A 128 -10.88 -3.79 -6.50
C TYR A 128 -11.39 -5.23 -6.39
N PHE A 129 -12.55 -5.36 -5.79
CA PHE A 129 -13.26 -6.61 -5.62
C PHE A 129 -14.77 -6.35 -5.57
N PHE A 130 -15.58 -7.40 -5.70
CA PHE A 130 -17.03 -7.33 -5.46
C PHE A 130 -17.57 -8.67 -4.94
N ALA A 131 -18.81 -8.65 -4.48
CA ALA A 131 -19.51 -9.85 -4.05
C ALA A 131 -20.90 -9.89 -4.69
N GLU A 132 -21.27 -11.05 -5.26
CA GLU A 132 -22.54 -11.25 -5.92
C GLU A 132 -22.92 -12.75 -5.84
N GLY A 133 -24.21 -13.03 -5.66
CA GLY A 133 -24.74 -14.40 -5.67
C GLY A 133 -24.08 -15.35 -4.65
N GLY A 134 -23.62 -14.83 -3.52
CA GLY A 134 -22.90 -15.59 -2.49
C GLY A 134 -21.44 -15.89 -2.80
N LYS A 135 -20.94 -15.45 -3.95
CA LYS A 135 -19.53 -15.52 -4.33
C LYS A 135 -18.81 -14.17 -4.13
N ARG A 136 -17.50 -14.22 -4.08
CA ARG A 136 -16.57 -13.08 -4.04
C ARG A 136 -15.69 -13.13 -5.26
N TYR A 137 -15.43 -11.97 -5.83
CA TYR A 137 -14.71 -11.81 -7.09
C TYR A 137 -13.53 -10.87 -6.89
N ASN A 138 -12.39 -11.32 -7.36
CA ASN A 138 -11.22 -10.43 -7.45
C ASN A 138 -11.31 -9.68 -8.79
N ALA A 139 -11.58 -8.38 -8.73
CA ALA A 139 -11.71 -7.55 -9.94
C ALA A 139 -10.36 -6.96 -10.39
N SER A 140 -9.30 -7.27 -9.66
CA SER A 140 -7.94 -6.76 -9.87
C SER A 140 -6.92 -7.89 -9.83
N VAL A 141 -5.80 -7.67 -10.53
CA VAL A 141 -4.64 -8.57 -10.48
C VAL A 141 -4.18 -8.77 -9.04
N ALA A 142 -3.87 -10.02 -8.71
CA ALA A 142 -3.16 -10.37 -7.48
C ALA A 142 -2.21 -11.53 -7.80
N VAL A 143 -0.89 -11.30 -7.65
CA VAL A 143 0.15 -12.30 -7.87
C VAL A 143 1.09 -12.31 -6.67
N SER A 144 1.38 -13.49 -6.15
CA SER A 144 2.34 -13.72 -5.07
C SER A 144 3.21 -14.93 -5.39
N GLY A 145 4.53 -14.76 -5.37
CA GLY A 145 5.48 -15.84 -5.70
C GLY A 145 5.25 -16.44 -7.09
N GLY A 146 4.86 -15.64 -8.07
CA GLY A 146 4.58 -16.06 -9.45
C GLY A 146 3.22 -16.76 -9.63
N ARG A 147 2.45 -16.99 -8.55
CA ARG A 147 1.09 -17.56 -8.65
C ARG A 147 0.06 -16.44 -8.75
N THR A 148 -0.82 -16.54 -9.74
CA THR A 148 -1.97 -15.65 -9.93
C THR A 148 -3.13 -16.09 -9.03
N TYR A 149 -3.66 -15.15 -8.24
CA TYR A 149 -4.84 -15.27 -7.40
C TYR A 149 -6.01 -14.42 -7.92
N GLY A 150 -5.75 -13.46 -8.78
CA GLY A 150 -6.75 -12.59 -9.40
C GLY A 150 -6.24 -12.00 -10.69
N VAL A 151 -7.16 -11.65 -11.57
CA VAL A 151 -6.90 -10.94 -12.82
C VAL A 151 -7.75 -9.68 -12.87
N ASN A 152 -7.33 -8.68 -13.64
CA ASN A 152 -8.14 -7.48 -13.85
C ASN A 152 -9.42 -7.85 -14.59
N ILE A 153 -10.57 -7.32 -14.13
CA ILE A 153 -11.83 -7.47 -14.85
C ILE A 153 -11.67 -6.89 -16.27
N ASN A 154 -11.98 -7.69 -17.25
CA ASN A 154 -11.61 -7.49 -18.65
C ASN A 154 -12.74 -6.91 -19.52
N TYR A 155 -13.82 -6.45 -18.91
CA TYR A 155 -14.94 -5.81 -19.59
C TYR A 155 -15.49 -4.63 -18.80
N ALA A 156 -16.22 -3.78 -19.49
CA ALA A 156 -17.07 -2.74 -18.94
C ALA A 156 -18.29 -2.56 -19.84
N SER A 157 -19.45 -2.19 -19.28
CA SER A 157 -20.66 -1.90 -20.03
C SER A 157 -21.52 -0.94 -19.22
N LYS A 158 -22.26 -0.06 -19.89
CA LYS A 158 -23.23 0.85 -19.29
C LYS A 158 -24.68 0.37 -19.43
N ASP A 159 -24.93 -0.54 -20.35
CA ASP A 159 -26.28 -1.00 -20.75
C ASP A 159 -26.40 -2.52 -20.85
N TRP A 160 -25.32 -3.26 -20.59
CA TRP A 160 -25.18 -4.70 -20.78
C TRP A 160 -25.36 -5.19 -22.23
N VAL A 161 -25.37 -4.26 -23.19
CA VAL A 161 -25.45 -4.51 -24.62
C VAL A 161 -24.16 -4.08 -25.31
N THR A 162 -23.73 -2.84 -25.03
CA THR A 162 -22.48 -2.29 -25.56
C THR A 162 -21.32 -2.67 -24.65
N MET A 163 -20.47 -3.56 -25.15
CA MET A 163 -19.34 -4.08 -24.37
C MET A 163 -18.04 -3.40 -24.76
N TYR A 164 -17.34 -2.90 -23.76
CA TYR A 164 -15.99 -2.37 -23.86
C TYR A 164 -15.00 -3.34 -23.24
N TYR A 165 -13.77 -3.37 -23.72
CA TYR A 165 -12.71 -4.25 -23.27
C TYR A 165 -11.49 -3.44 -22.82
N PRO A 166 -11.52 -2.84 -21.62
CA PRO A 166 -10.43 -2.03 -21.12
C PRO A 166 -9.24 -2.88 -20.73
N THR A 167 -8.04 -2.39 -21.00
CA THR A 167 -6.86 -2.78 -20.27
C THR A 167 -6.81 -2.03 -18.95
N ARG A 168 -6.39 -2.66 -17.84
CA ARG A 168 -6.42 -2.04 -16.51
C ARG A 168 -5.06 -2.07 -15.85
N GLY A 169 -4.83 -1.09 -14.99
CA GLY A 169 -3.57 -0.84 -14.33
C GLY A 169 -3.08 -2.00 -13.46
N VAL A 170 -1.78 -2.15 -13.41
CA VAL A 170 -1.06 -3.07 -12.54
C VAL A 170 0.25 -2.45 -12.08
N PHE A 171 0.62 -2.66 -10.82
CA PHE A 171 1.97 -2.48 -10.30
C PHE A 171 2.58 -3.86 -10.09
N TYR A 172 3.77 -4.11 -10.63
CA TYR A 172 4.38 -5.43 -10.62
C TYR A 172 5.89 -5.40 -10.42
N GLU A 173 6.42 -6.51 -9.91
CA GLU A 173 7.85 -6.78 -9.83
C GLU A 173 8.20 -7.97 -10.72
N LYS A 174 9.21 -7.77 -11.56
CA LYS A 174 9.78 -8.80 -12.41
C LYS A 174 11.28 -8.56 -12.57
N ASP A 175 12.10 -9.59 -12.37
CA ASP A 175 13.57 -9.53 -12.49
C ASP A 175 14.17 -8.37 -11.65
N GLY A 176 13.59 -8.10 -10.47
CA GLY A 176 13.98 -7.02 -9.58
C GLY A 176 13.55 -5.62 -10.01
N ALA A 177 12.97 -5.44 -11.19
CA ALA A 177 12.38 -4.18 -11.63
C ALA A 177 10.94 -4.04 -11.14
N ARG A 178 10.54 -2.83 -10.72
CA ARG A 178 9.19 -2.49 -10.27
C ARG A 178 8.63 -1.42 -11.18
N GLN A 179 7.48 -1.72 -11.77
CA GLN A 179 6.91 -0.89 -12.83
C GLN A 179 5.38 -0.90 -12.76
N THR A 180 4.77 0.10 -13.40
CA THR A 180 3.36 0.08 -13.77
C THR A 180 3.19 -0.36 -15.22
N GLY A 181 2.01 -0.85 -15.53
CA GLY A 181 1.60 -1.22 -16.88
C GLY A 181 0.10 -1.47 -16.90
N TRP A 182 -0.38 -2.01 -18.02
CA TRP A 182 -1.78 -2.36 -18.18
C TRP A 182 -1.90 -3.81 -18.60
N THR A 183 -2.84 -4.53 -18.02
CA THR A 183 -3.05 -5.94 -18.34
C THR A 183 -4.41 -6.18 -18.98
N TYR A 184 -4.48 -7.23 -19.76
CA TYR A 184 -5.72 -7.80 -20.26
C TYR A 184 -5.63 -9.33 -20.21
N TRP A 185 -6.58 -9.93 -19.49
CA TRP A 185 -6.73 -11.38 -19.44
C TRP A 185 -7.78 -11.80 -20.47
N SER A 186 -7.37 -12.54 -21.53
CA SER A 186 -8.26 -12.99 -22.60
C SER A 186 -8.80 -14.39 -22.40
N GLY A 187 -8.55 -14.99 -21.21
CA GLY A 187 -8.97 -16.33 -20.85
C GLY A 187 -7.84 -17.36 -20.98
N GLY A 188 -7.99 -18.47 -20.26
CA GLY A 188 -6.99 -19.52 -20.19
C GLY A 188 -5.63 -19.02 -19.71
N ALA A 189 -4.55 -19.40 -20.38
CA ALA A 189 -3.19 -18.97 -20.05
C ALA A 189 -2.78 -17.62 -20.68
N LYS A 190 -3.69 -16.97 -21.45
CA LYS A 190 -3.36 -15.72 -22.15
C LYS A 190 -3.60 -14.50 -21.26
N HIS A 191 -2.54 -14.01 -20.67
CA HIS A 191 -2.53 -12.79 -19.88
C HIS A 191 -1.47 -11.84 -20.44
N TYR A 192 -1.91 -10.73 -21.02
CA TYR A 192 -1.08 -9.77 -21.71
C TYR A 192 -0.70 -8.61 -20.79
N LEU A 193 0.52 -8.11 -20.94
CA LEU A 193 1.01 -6.88 -20.35
C LEU A 193 1.36 -5.90 -21.47
N TYR A 194 0.90 -4.66 -21.32
CA TYR A 194 1.10 -3.57 -22.27
C TYR A 194 1.80 -2.40 -21.61
N ASP A 195 2.58 -1.68 -22.40
CA ASP A 195 3.26 -0.45 -21.98
C ASP A 195 2.41 0.82 -22.19
N ALA A 196 1.25 0.68 -22.82
CA ALA A 196 0.24 1.73 -22.98
C ALA A 196 -1.16 1.13 -22.92
N PRO A 197 -2.19 1.87 -22.41
CA PRO A 197 -3.55 1.37 -22.30
C PRO A 197 -4.30 1.40 -23.64
N ALA A 198 -5.31 0.53 -23.78
CA ALA A 198 -6.38 0.75 -24.75
C ALA A 198 -7.16 2.00 -24.31
N ARG A 199 -7.11 3.07 -25.14
CA ARG A 199 -7.71 4.35 -24.79
C ARG A 199 -9.20 4.37 -25.10
N ASN A 200 -9.96 3.55 -24.35
CA ASN A 200 -11.41 3.56 -24.38
C ASN A 200 -11.99 4.88 -23.86
N SER A 201 -13.22 5.17 -24.21
CA SER A 201 -14.00 6.29 -23.68
C SER A 201 -15.49 5.96 -23.78
N TRP A 202 -16.27 6.29 -22.76
CA TRP A 202 -17.73 6.11 -22.76
C TRP A 202 -18.46 6.91 -23.84
N SER A 203 -17.82 7.94 -24.38
CA SER A 203 -18.36 8.80 -25.43
C SER A 203 -18.09 8.31 -26.87
N LYS A 204 -17.38 7.18 -27.01
CA LYS A 204 -16.95 6.61 -28.30
C LYS A 204 -17.39 5.15 -28.42
N ASP A 205 -17.37 4.65 -29.65
CA ASP A 205 -17.56 3.22 -29.91
C ASP A 205 -16.47 2.39 -29.22
N PRO A 206 -16.80 1.14 -28.81
CA PRO A 206 -15.82 0.22 -28.24
C PRO A 206 -14.61 0.00 -29.16
N LEU A 207 -13.43 0.02 -28.58
CA LEU A 207 -12.21 -0.37 -29.28
C LEU A 207 -12.17 -1.90 -29.48
N PRO A 208 -11.31 -2.41 -30.40
CA PRO A 208 -11.07 -3.85 -30.53
C PRO A 208 -10.71 -4.51 -29.20
N VAL A 209 -11.04 -5.79 -29.07
CA VAL A 209 -10.60 -6.58 -27.91
C VAL A 209 -9.08 -6.62 -27.86
N PRO A 210 -8.44 -6.31 -26.73
CA PRO A 210 -6.99 -6.35 -26.61
C PRO A 210 -6.43 -7.75 -26.89
N ASP A 211 -5.34 -7.79 -27.64
CA ASP A 211 -4.63 -9.00 -28.04
C ASP A 211 -3.10 -8.79 -28.04
N ALA A 212 -2.33 -9.70 -28.63
CA ALA A 212 -0.87 -9.61 -28.69
C ALA A 212 -0.33 -8.38 -29.44
N SER A 213 -1.16 -7.71 -30.24
CA SER A 213 -0.77 -6.56 -31.09
C SER A 213 -1.50 -5.27 -30.77
N PHE A 214 -2.61 -5.33 -30.05
CA PHE A 214 -3.44 -4.17 -29.68
C PHE A 214 -3.68 -4.11 -28.17
N PRO A 215 -3.57 -2.92 -27.51
CA PRO A 215 -3.40 -1.54 -28.06
C PRO A 215 -1.98 -1.23 -28.55
N VAL A 216 -1.00 -1.92 -28.08
CA VAL A 216 0.41 -1.93 -28.52
C VAL A 216 0.91 -3.38 -28.43
N THR A 217 2.09 -3.68 -28.94
CA THR A 217 2.68 -5.02 -28.82
C THR A 217 2.74 -5.42 -27.35
N ALA A 218 2.12 -6.55 -27.02
CA ALA A 218 2.09 -7.10 -25.68
C ALA A 218 3.31 -7.97 -25.40
N VAL A 219 3.58 -8.14 -24.10
CA VAL A 219 4.42 -9.23 -23.60
C VAL A 219 3.57 -10.14 -22.68
N ASP A 220 4.04 -11.35 -22.42
CA ASP A 220 3.39 -12.26 -21.48
C ASP A 220 3.51 -11.69 -20.06
N PHE A 221 2.38 -11.60 -19.35
CA PHE A 221 2.33 -11.16 -17.97
C PHE A 221 2.71 -12.30 -17.03
N ALA A 222 3.95 -12.30 -16.57
CA ALA A 222 4.50 -13.32 -15.68
C ALA A 222 5.39 -12.67 -14.60
N PRO A 223 4.83 -11.85 -13.70
CA PRO A 223 5.55 -11.22 -12.62
C PRO A 223 5.78 -12.16 -11.44
N GLU A 224 6.73 -11.84 -10.57
CA GLU A 224 6.94 -12.50 -9.29
C GLU A 224 5.89 -12.06 -8.26
N THR A 225 5.61 -10.77 -8.23
CA THR A 225 4.61 -10.15 -7.37
C THR A 225 3.89 -9.06 -8.15
N ALA A 226 2.56 -8.98 -8.04
CA ALA A 226 1.78 -7.91 -8.66
C ALA A 226 0.49 -7.64 -7.92
N ILE A 227 0.06 -6.37 -7.98
CA ILE A 227 -1.25 -5.91 -7.53
C ILE A 227 -1.89 -5.07 -8.63
N GLY A 228 -3.11 -5.39 -8.97
CA GLY A 228 -3.96 -4.58 -9.85
C GLY A 228 -4.68 -3.51 -9.08
N GLY A 229 -5.11 -2.52 -9.81
CA GLY A 229 -5.87 -1.37 -9.31
C GLY A 229 -6.22 -0.49 -10.48
N GLY A 230 -6.10 0.80 -10.28
CA GLY A 230 -6.26 1.82 -11.32
C GLY A 230 -7.01 3.06 -10.80
N PRO A 231 -6.77 4.16 -11.47
CA PRO A 231 -5.92 4.33 -12.65
C PRO A 231 -4.42 4.22 -12.36
N VAL A 232 -3.64 3.99 -13.43
CA VAL A 232 -2.20 4.28 -13.38
C VAL A 232 -2.05 5.80 -13.21
N LEU A 233 -1.38 6.20 -12.13
CA LEU A 233 -1.19 7.60 -11.75
C LEU A 233 0.09 8.17 -12.35
N LEU A 234 1.19 7.40 -12.25
CA LEU A 234 2.51 7.78 -12.75
C LEU A 234 3.13 6.63 -13.55
N LYS A 235 3.76 6.98 -14.67
CA LYS A 235 4.62 6.08 -15.45
C LYS A 235 5.84 6.81 -15.97
N GLY A 236 7.03 6.29 -15.68
CA GLY A 236 8.30 6.92 -16.05
C GLY A 236 8.45 8.35 -15.51
N GLY A 237 7.90 8.64 -14.34
CA GLY A 237 7.90 9.96 -13.70
C GLY A 237 6.90 10.96 -14.26
N LYS A 238 6.07 10.57 -15.22
CA LYS A 238 5.02 11.41 -15.81
C LYS A 238 3.65 11.04 -15.25
N VAL A 239 2.82 12.06 -15.05
CA VAL A 239 1.41 11.86 -14.68
C VAL A 239 0.66 11.30 -15.90
N GLU A 240 0.08 10.12 -15.75
CA GLU A 240 -0.75 9.45 -16.75
C GLU A 240 -2.24 9.58 -16.43
N ASN A 241 -2.63 9.31 -15.19
CA ASN A 241 -4.01 9.39 -14.70
C ASN A 241 -5.04 8.80 -15.67
N THR A 242 -4.93 7.52 -15.98
CA THR A 242 -5.62 6.84 -17.08
C THR A 242 -7.04 6.36 -16.77
N TRP A 243 -7.73 6.96 -15.79
CA TRP A 243 -9.04 6.52 -15.30
C TRP A 243 -10.11 6.36 -16.40
N GLU A 244 -10.14 7.26 -17.39
CA GLU A 244 -11.10 7.19 -18.52
C GLU A 244 -10.78 5.99 -19.41
N ALA A 245 -9.52 5.85 -19.81
CA ALA A 245 -9.08 4.76 -20.68
C ALA A 245 -9.30 3.37 -20.04
N GLU A 246 -9.15 3.29 -18.73
CA GLU A 246 -9.36 2.08 -17.94
C GLU A 246 -10.83 1.82 -17.57
N MET A 247 -11.71 2.78 -17.86
CA MET A 247 -13.17 2.67 -17.70
C MET A 247 -13.59 2.25 -16.28
N PHE A 248 -13.00 2.89 -15.25
CA PHE A 248 -13.33 2.60 -13.86
C PHE A 248 -14.69 3.14 -13.43
N TYR A 249 -15.22 4.13 -14.14
CA TYR A 249 -16.47 4.80 -13.81
C TYR A 249 -17.43 4.71 -15.00
N GLY A 250 -18.73 4.54 -14.66
CA GLY A 250 -19.78 4.51 -15.66
C GLY A 250 -20.02 5.86 -16.33
N ASP A 251 -20.81 5.84 -17.38
CA ASP A 251 -21.27 7.04 -18.10
C ASP A 251 -22.49 7.67 -17.37
N GLY A 252 -22.35 7.88 -16.07
CA GLY A 252 -23.41 8.51 -15.27
C GLY A 252 -23.12 9.98 -14.99
N ALA A 253 -24.13 10.84 -15.13
CA ALA A 253 -24.01 12.28 -14.80
C ALA A 253 -23.62 12.53 -13.33
N ASP A 254 -23.81 11.55 -12.46
CA ASP A 254 -23.48 11.62 -11.03
C ASP A 254 -22.11 11.04 -10.69
N ASP A 255 -21.41 10.45 -11.67
CA ASP A 255 -20.12 9.80 -11.42
C ASP A 255 -18.95 10.78 -11.57
N LYS A 256 -18.78 11.63 -10.57
CA LYS A 256 -17.67 12.57 -10.46
C LYS A 256 -16.44 11.96 -9.74
N MET A 257 -16.40 10.64 -9.61
CA MET A 257 -15.38 9.94 -8.82
C MET A 257 -13.92 10.32 -9.17
N PRO A 258 -13.54 10.55 -10.44
CA PRO A 258 -12.17 10.98 -10.75
C PRO A 258 -11.82 12.35 -10.19
N GLU A 259 -12.77 13.28 -10.20
CA GLU A 259 -12.63 14.66 -9.74
C GLU A 259 -13.10 14.85 -8.28
N ALA A 260 -13.82 13.88 -7.73
CA ALA A 260 -14.29 13.93 -6.35
C ALA A 260 -13.19 13.49 -5.38
N ARG A 261 -13.18 14.15 -4.21
CA ARG A 261 -12.27 13.78 -3.12
C ARG A 261 -12.83 12.60 -2.35
N HIS A 262 -12.00 11.56 -2.23
CA HIS A 262 -12.30 10.36 -1.46
C HIS A 262 -11.07 9.92 -0.67
N PRO A 263 -11.24 9.04 0.35
CA PRO A 263 -10.11 8.26 0.85
C PRO A 263 -9.44 7.55 -0.33
N ARG A 264 -8.11 7.58 -0.38
CA ARG A 264 -7.32 6.96 -1.45
C ARG A 264 -6.29 6.03 -0.86
N THR A 265 -5.89 5.08 -1.69
CA THR A 265 -4.82 4.14 -1.40
C THR A 265 -3.99 3.98 -2.66
N ALA A 266 -2.68 4.04 -2.56
CA ALA A 266 -1.79 3.83 -3.70
C ALA A 266 -0.53 3.05 -3.33
N ILE A 267 0.09 2.48 -4.36
CA ILE A 267 1.42 1.92 -4.34
C ILE A 267 2.28 2.62 -5.39
N GLY A 268 3.52 2.91 -5.06
CA GLY A 268 4.46 3.50 -6.01
C GLY A 268 5.91 3.14 -5.70
N VAL A 269 6.79 3.44 -6.62
CA VAL A 269 8.23 3.29 -6.44
C VAL A 269 8.94 4.56 -6.86
N THR A 270 9.90 5.00 -6.03
CA THR A 270 10.73 6.17 -6.32
C THR A 270 11.82 5.84 -7.31
N LYS A 271 12.45 6.87 -7.88
CA LYS A 271 13.60 6.71 -8.78
C LYS A 271 14.74 5.92 -8.12
N ASP A 272 14.90 6.06 -6.80
CA ASP A 272 15.95 5.40 -6.02
C ASP A 272 15.54 3.97 -5.56
N GLY A 273 14.36 3.49 -6.00
CA GLY A 273 13.88 2.14 -5.73
C GLY A 273 13.17 1.94 -4.40
N LEU A 274 12.85 3.01 -3.66
CA LEU A 274 12.05 2.91 -2.45
C LEU A 274 10.60 2.65 -2.82
N LEU A 275 9.99 1.65 -2.19
CA LEU A 275 8.56 1.39 -2.32
C LEU A 275 7.78 2.33 -1.38
N ILE A 276 6.71 2.93 -1.90
CA ILE A 276 5.80 3.79 -1.16
C ILE A 276 4.42 3.12 -1.13
N LEU A 277 3.90 2.85 0.07
CA LEU A 277 2.49 2.54 0.29
C LEU A 277 1.84 3.79 0.87
N PHE A 278 0.83 4.31 0.20
CA PHE A 278 0.17 5.56 0.53
C PHE A 278 -1.29 5.31 0.92
N VAL A 279 -1.78 6.06 1.92
CA VAL A 279 -3.20 6.13 2.25
C VAL A 279 -3.56 7.54 2.68
N CYS A 280 -4.74 8.03 2.30
CA CYS A 280 -5.31 9.25 2.87
C CYS A 280 -6.71 9.02 3.43
N GLU A 281 -7.01 9.73 4.53
CA GLU A 281 -8.35 9.84 5.12
C GLU A 281 -9.26 10.70 4.23
N GLY A 282 -10.56 10.53 4.35
CA GLY A 282 -11.51 11.36 3.63
C GLY A 282 -12.94 11.20 4.12
N ARG A 283 -13.91 11.72 3.33
CA ARG A 283 -15.33 11.69 3.64
C ARG A 283 -15.70 12.33 4.98
N GLY A 284 -14.90 13.30 5.46
CA GLY A 284 -15.19 14.04 6.68
C GLY A 284 -15.05 13.25 7.98
N MET A 285 -14.34 12.11 7.98
CA MET A 285 -14.07 11.35 9.22
C MET A 285 -13.32 12.18 10.25
N THR A 286 -12.48 13.09 9.80
CA THR A 286 -11.96 14.23 10.57
C THR A 286 -12.46 15.51 9.92
N ASP A 287 -12.90 16.46 10.75
CA ASP A 287 -13.47 17.72 10.27
C ASP A 287 -12.57 18.44 9.25
N GLY A 288 -13.15 18.79 8.11
CA GLY A 288 -12.47 19.43 6.98
C GLY A 288 -11.58 18.52 6.14
N VAL A 289 -11.47 17.22 6.43
CA VAL A 289 -10.70 16.24 5.65
C VAL A 289 -11.63 15.51 4.66
N ALA A 290 -11.62 15.96 3.40
CA ALA A 290 -12.48 15.40 2.36
C ALA A 290 -11.86 14.17 1.64
N GLY A 291 -10.53 14.06 1.66
CA GLY A 291 -9.76 13.11 0.85
C GLY A 291 -9.11 13.79 -0.34
N MET A 292 -8.74 13.02 -1.35
CA MET A 292 -8.02 13.48 -2.54
C MET A 292 -8.70 13.05 -3.83
N THR A 293 -8.56 13.89 -4.88
CA THR A 293 -8.82 13.49 -6.26
C THR A 293 -7.66 12.63 -6.78
N PHE A 294 -7.81 11.97 -7.91
CA PHE A 294 -6.68 11.23 -8.54
C PHE A 294 -5.53 12.16 -8.94
N ALA A 295 -5.84 13.37 -9.37
CA ALA A 295 -4.81 14.36 -9.75
C ALA A 295 -3.98 14.78 -8.52
N GLU A 296 -4.64 15.04 -7.39
CA GLU A 296 -3.96 15.38 -6.12
C GLU A 296 -3.13 14.19 -5.59
N GLU A 297 -3.65 12.98 -5.69
CA GLU A 297 -2.93 11.76 -5.31
C GLU A 297 -1.67 11.55 -6.17
N ALA A 298 -1.80 11.70 -7.50
CA ALA A 298 -0.67 11.62 -8.42
C ALA A 298 0.40 12.68 -8.13
N ALA A 299 -0.02 13.93 -7.88
CA ALA A 299 0.89 15.01 -7.52
C ALA A 299 1.61 14.75 -6.21
N ALA A 300 0.91 14.24 -5.18
CA ALA A 300 1.52 13.87 -3.91
C ALA A 300 2.58 12.78 -4.08
N LEU A 301 2.28 11.71 -4.81
CA LEU A 301 3.23 10.63 -5.09
C LEU A 301 4.42 11.08 -5.93
N GLN A 302 4.18 11.95 -6.95
CA GLN A 302 5.25 12.53 -7.75
C GLN A 302 6.17 13.41 -6.88
N SER A 303 5.62 14.21 -5.97
CA SER A 303 6.42 15.03 -5.05
C SER A 303 7.28 14.19 -4.10
N LEU A 304 6.80 12.99 -3.71
CA LEU A 304 7.55 12.01 -2.93
C LEU A 304 8.66 11.29 -3.75
N GLY A 305 8.84 11.65 -5.03
CA GLY A 305 9.86 11.10 -5.90
C GLY A 305 9.45 9.81 -6.62
N CYS A 306 8.17 9.41 -6.57
CA CYS A 306 7.71 8.25 -7.31
C CYS A 306 7.83 8.48 -8.82
N VAL A 307 8.31 7.47 -9.52
CA VAL A 307 8.37 7.42 -10.98
C VAL A 307 7.31 6.47 -11.56
N GLU A 308 6.87 5.51 -10.77
CA GLU A 308 5.76 4.60 -11.07
C GLU A 308 4.77 4.67 -9.92
N ALA A 309 3.47 4.78 -10.20
CA ALA A 309 2.43 4.74 -9.18
C ALA A 309 1.09 4.27 -9.72
N LEU A 310 0.40 3.47 -8.91
CA LEU A 310 -0.92 2.91 -9.20
C LEU A 310 -1.86 3.22 -8.03
N ASN A 311 -3.05 3.78 -8.33
CA ASN A 311 -4.13 3.84 -7.35
C ASN A 311 -4.68 2.43 -7.09
N LEU A 312 -4.99 2.12 -5.86
CA LEU A 312 -5.65 0.89 -5.42
C LEU A 312 -7.12 1.16 -5.08
N ASP A 313 -7.81 0.17 -4.52
CA ASP A 313 -9.18 0.40 -4.04
C ASP A 313 -9.20 1.46 -2.93
N GLY A 314 -10.12 2.40 -3.07
CA GLY A 314 -10.22 3.56 -2.20
C GLY A 314 -11.49 3.57 -1.34
N GLY A 315 -11.89 4.76 -0.91
CA GLY A 315 -13.12 4.94 -0.16
C GLY A 315 -13.14 4.17 1.15
N GLY A 316 -14.17 3.35 1.34
CA GLY A 316 -14.32 2.51 2.55
C GLY A 316 -13.27 1.42 2.72
N SER A 317 -12.57 1.06 1.64
CA SER A 317 -11.50 0.07 1.68
C SER A 317 -10.17 0.64 2.16
N SER A 318 -9.97 1.98 2.05
CA SER A 318 -8.70 2.64 2.42
C SER A 318 -8.33 2.38 3.87
N CYS A 319 -7.25 1.63 4.07
CA CYS A 319 -6.75 1.26 5.39
C CYS A 319 -5.26 0.91 5.29
N LEU A 320 -4.44 1.55 6.10
CA LEU A 320 -3.03 1.21 6.31
C LEU A 320 -2.85 0.82 7.77
N LEU A 321 -2.44 -0.41 8.02
CA LEU A 321 -2.07 -0.90 9.33
C LEU A 321 -0.55 -0.92 9.50
N VAL A 322 -0.09 -0.45 10.64
CA VAL A 322 1.27 -0.59 11.09
C VAL A 322 1.25 -1.29 12.45
N GLU A 323 1.89 -2.47 12.54
CA GLU A 323 1.83 -3.35 13.71
C GLU A 323 0.38 -3.62 14.18
N GLY A 324 -0.53 -3.78 13.21
CA GLY A 324 -1.95 -4.03 13.48
C GLY A 324 -2.77 -2.80 13.91
N LYS A 325 -2.17 -1.60 13.96
CA LYS A 325 -2.85 -0.34 14.33
C LYS A 325 -3.19 0.47 13.08
N GLU A 326 -4.39 0.98 13.01
CA GLU A 326 -4.83 1.89 11.95
C GLU A 326 -4.09 3.22 12.01
N THR A 327 -3.67 3.72 10.84
CA THR A 327 -3.03 5.04 10.73
C THR A 327 -4.02 6.15 10.46
N ILE A 328 -5.14 5.84 9.79
CA ILE A 328 -6.22 6.77 9.45
C ILE A 328 -7.54 6.29 10.05
N LYS A 329 -8.53 7.17 10.18
CA LYS A 329 -9.91 6.77 10.44
C LYS A 329 -10.53 6.23 9.17
N VAL A 330 -10.90 4.95 9.18
CA VAL A 330 -11.54 4.29 8.04
C VAL A 330 -12.95 4.84 7.80
N SER A 331 -13.31 5.14 6.55
CA SER A 331 -14.51 5.92 6.25
C SER A 331 -15.84 5.17 6.41
N ASP A 332 -15.82 3.85 6.57
CA ASP A 332 -17.02 3.05 6.88
C ASP A 332 -17.25 2.87 8.39
N GLY A 333 -16.44 3.56 9.23
CA GLY A 333 -16.52 3.46 10.70
C GLY A 333 -15.84 2.21 11.29
N SER A 334 -15.58 1.21 10.46
CA SER A 334 -14.79 0.00 10.77
C SER A 334 -14.11 -0.47 9.51
N GLN A 335 -13.05 -1.30 9.65
CA GLN A 335 -12.36 -1.85 8.49
C GLN A 335 -13.31 -2.67 7.62
N ARG A 336 -13.32 -2.37 6.33
CA ARG A 336 -14.01 -3.17 5.33
C ARG A 336 -13.25 -4.48 5.10
N ALA A 337 -13.98 -5.60 5.00
CA ALA A 337 -13.41 -6.82 4.50
C ALA A 337 -13.14 -6.68 2.99
N VAL A 338 -11.91 -6.93 2.57
CA VAL A 338 -11.39 -6.70 1.20
C VAL A 338 -10.94 -8.00 0.54
N GLY A 339 -10.85 -8.01 -0.79
CA GLY A 339 -10.43 -9.17 -1.55
C GLY A 339 -8.92 -9.41 -1.53
N SER A 340 -8.13 -8.35 -1.36
CA SER A 340 -6.67 -8.44 -1.35
C SER A 340 -6.04 -7.35 -0.50
N VAL A 341 -4.79 -7.60 -0.10
CA VAL A 341 -3.92 -6.62 0.59
C VAL A 341 -2.51 -6.69 0.03
N VAL A 342 -1.80 -5.56 0.12
CA VAL A 342 -0.34 -5.49 -0.05
C VAL A 342 0.29 -5.44 1.34
N LEU A 343 1.38 -6.15 1.54
CA LEU A 343 2.08 -6.21 2.81
C LEU A 343 3.59 -6.05 2.65
N LEU A 344 4.23 -5.50 3.67
CA LEU A 344 5.67 -5.52 3.83
C LEU A 344 6.04 -6.62 4.82
N LYS A 345 7.14 -7.31 4.56
CA LYS A 345 7.64 -8.40 5.41
C LYS A 345 9.16 -8.39 5.49
N LYS A 346 9.72 -8.98 6.54
CA LYS A 346 11.16 -9.25 6.60
C LYS A 346 11.57 -10.14 5.42
N ARG A 347 12.74 -9.89 4.88
CA ARG A 347 13.40 -10.79 3.93
C ARG A 347 13.85 -12.07 4.63
#